data_941937b9d1b0ad550d9399cfd87816d4
#
_entry.id   941937b9d1b0ad550d9399cfd87816d4
#
_cell.length_a   1.000
_cell.length_b   1.000
_cell.length_c   1.000
_cell.angle_alpha   90.00
_cell.angle_beta   90.00
_cell.angle_gamma   90.00
#
_symmetry.space_group_name_H-M   'P 1'
#
loop_
_entity.id
_entity.type
_entity.pdbx_description
1 polymer ?
#
loop_
_entity_poly.entity_id
_entity_poly.type
_entity_poly.pdbx_seq_one_letter_code
_entity_poly.pdbx_strand_id
1 'polypeptide(L)'
;TGSLEQEVRSALALYDTQFKNSKTYLLHGDLHHYNLLRTAEGYRAIDPIGCLAPIEFEFTRFIRNDILQHPGFDPRERLQLLLRYFSRWAEPKRIQAALQIDLSLTAVNATYESTEPAAAETQLALLQIAKAGTK
;
A
#
# COMPACT_ATOMS: atom_id res chain seq x y z
N THR A 1 -7.74 16.16 -12.70
CA THR A 1 -8.56 15.13 -13.37
C THR A 1 -7.73 14.32 -14.34
N GLY A 2 -7.04 14.94 -15.32
CA GLY A 2 -6.20 14.19 -16.28
C GLY A 2 -5.06 13.43 -15.63
N SER A 3 -4.39 14.00 -14.64
CA SER A 3 -3.31 13.32 -13.92
C SER A 3 -3.81 12.13 -13.09
N LEU A 4 -4.98 12.25 -12.48
CA LEU A 4 -5.57 11.18 -11.69
C LEU A 4 -6.04 10.02 -12.58
N GLU A 5 -6.65 10.31 -13.71
CA GLU A 5 -7.00 9.31 -14.70
C GLU A 5 -5.76 8.55 -15.19
N GLN A 6 -4.67 9.28 -15.45
CA GLN A 6 -3.40 8.68 -15.85
C GLN A 6 -2.85 7.74 -14.77
N GLU A 7 -2.96 8.10 -13.50
CA GLU A 7 -2.54 7.25 -12.39
C GLU A 7 -3.36 5.95 -12.34
N VAL A 8 -4.66 6.02 -12.54
CA VAL A 8 -5.52 4.83 -12.59
C VAL A 8 -5.14 3.93 -13.77
N ARG A 9 -4.94 4.49 -14.96
CA ARG A 9 -4.51 3.72 -16.13
C ARG A 9 -3.17 3.04 -15.90
N SER A 10 -2.22 3.74 -15.30
CA SER A 10 -0.90 3.19 -14.93
C SER A 10 -1.04 2.06 -13.92
N ALA A 11 -1.90 2.20 -12.93
CA ALA A 11 -2.16 1.16 -11.94
C ALA A 11 -2.76 -0.10 -12.58
N LEU A 12 -3.72 0.06 -13.48
CA LEU A 12 -4.34 -1.06 -14.20
C LEU A 12 -3.31 -1.79 -15.07
N ALA A 13 -2.48 -1.05 -15.80
CA ALA A 13 -1.42 -1.63 -16.61
C ALA A 13 -0.40 -2.39 -15.76
N LEU A 14 -0.03 -1.84 -14.61
CA LEU A 14 0.89 -2.47 -13.67
C LEU A 14 0.29 -3.76 -13.10
N TYR A 15 -0.98 -3.77 -12.74
CA TYR A 15 -1.67 -4.97 -12.31
C TYR A 15 -1.68 -6.04 -13.39
N ASP A 16 -2.05 -5.68 -14.62
CA ASP A 16 -2.11 -6.63 -15.74
C ASP A 16 -0.75 -7.26 -16.03
N THR A 17 0.33 -6.50 -15.95
CA THR A 17 1.67 -7.01 -16.24
C THR A 17 2.27 -7.84 -15.12
N GLN A 18 1.98 -7.52 -13.86
CA GLN A 18 2.67 -8.15 -12.73
C GLN A 18 1.80 -9.08 -11.88
N PHE A 19 0.49 -8.88 -11.82
CA PHE A 19 -0.36 -9.59 -10.86
C PHE A 19 -1.49 -10.42 -11.46
N LYS A 20 -1.90 -10.16 -12.68
CA LYS A 20 -3.07 -10.80 -13.30
C LYS A 20 -3.03 -12.34 -13.23
N ASN A 21 -1.87 -12.93 -13.39
CA ASN A 21 -1.68 -14.38 -13.37
C ASN A 21 -0.98 -14.88 -12.09
N SER A 22 -0.87 -14.04 -11.07
CA SER A 22 -0.24 -14.39 -9.81
C SER A 22 -1.15 -15.30 -8.98
N LYS A 23 -0.52 -16.17 -8.19
CA LYS A 23 -1.24 -16.96 -7.19
C LYS A 23 -1.93 -16.03 -6.19
N THR A 24 -3.17 -16.35 -5.84
CA THR A 24 -3.94 -15.62 -4.83
C THR A 24 -3.95 -16.37 -3.51
N TYR A 25 -4.05 -15.60 -2.44
CA TYR A 25 -4.12 -16.07 -1.06
C TYR A 25 -5.32 -15.44 -0.37
N LEU A 26 -5.82 -16.09 0.67
CA LEU A 26 -6.79 -15.44 1.55
C LEU A 26 -6.04 -14.47 2.45
N LEU A 27 -6.28 -13.18 2.24
CA LEU A 27 -5.65 -12.10 2.98
C LEU A 27 -6.56 -11.61 4.11
N HIS A 28 -5.97 -11.00 5.13
CA HIS A 28 -6.67 -10.21 6.13
C HIS A 28 -7.45 -9.07 5.46
N GLY A 29 -6.82 -8.36 4.55
CA GLY A 29 -7.44 -7.35 3.69
C GLY A 29 -7.50 -5.95 4.29
N ASP A 30 -7.21 -5.78 5.59
CA ASP A 30 -7.21 -4.50 6.29
C ASP A 30 -6.14 -4.46 7.39
N LEU A 31 -4.95 -4.97 7.07
CA LEU A 31 -3.86 -5.08 8.03
C LEU A 31 -3.19 -3.72 8.21
N HIS A 32 -3.45 -3.10 9.35
CA HIS A 32 -2.83 -1.85 9.78
C HIS A 32 -2.59 -1.88 11.30
N HIS A 33 -1.91 -0.86 11.83
CA HIS A 33 -1.45 -0.85 13.22
C HIS A 33 -2.57 -1.04 14.25
N TYR A 34 -3.77 -0.48 14.01
CA TYR A 34 -4.90 -0.60 14.93
C TYR A 34 -5.58 -1.97 14.89
N ASN A 35 -5.29 -2.80 13.88
CA ASN A 35 -5.77 -4.17 13.80
C ASN A 35 -4.73 -5.19 14.26
N LEU A 36 -3.67 -4.71 14.91
CA LEU A 36 -2.66 -5.53 15.57
C LEU A 36 -2.68 -5.26 17.06
N LEU A 37 -3.05 -6.26 17.84
CA LEU A 37 -3.09 -6.15 19.30
C LEU A 37 -1.90 -6.87 19.92
N ARG A 38 -1.28 -6.19 20.88
CA ARG A 38 -0.23 -6.80 21.70
C ARG A 38 -0.88 -7.71 22.74
N THR A 39 -0.40 -8.95 22.85
CA THR A 39 -0.84 -9.93 23.83
C THR A 39 0.37 -10.44 24.61
N ALA A 40 0.12 -11.23 25.66
CA ALA A 40 1.20 -11.88 26.43
C ALA A 40 2.07 -12.82 25.55
N GLU A 41 1.52 -13.31 24.43
CA GLU A 41 2.17 -14.24 23.50
C GLU A 41 2.71 -13.57 22.23
N GLY A 42 2.68 -12.22 22.16
CA GLY A 42 3.06 -11.44 20.98
C GLY A 42 1.90 -10.69 20.39
N TYR A 43 1.96 -10.40 19.08
CA TYR A 43 0.91 -9.66 18.40
C TYR A 43 -0.11 -10.58 17.74
N ARG A 44 -1.36 -10.14 17.71
CA ARG A 44 -2.46 -10.82 17.01
C ARG A 44 -3.19 -9.83 16.11
N ALA A 45 -3.51 -10.29 14.90
CA ALA A 45 -4.36 -9.54 14.00
C ALA A 45 -5.84 -9.74 14.34
N ILE A 46 -6.61 -8.67 14.26
CA ILE A 46 -8.07 -8.65 14.50
C ILE A 46 -8.79 -7.98 13.34
N ASP A 47 -10.11 -8.13 13.29
CA ASP A 47 -11.01 -7.48 12.34
C ASP A 47 -10.63 -7.70 10.85
N PRO A 48 -10.47 -8.95 10.41
CA PRO A 48 -10.20 -9.22 9.01
C PRO A 48 -11.43 -8.90 8.15
N ILE A 49 -11.18 -8.31 6.97
CA ILE A 49 -12.19 -8.18 5.92
C ILE A 49 -12.30 -9.50 5.16
N GLY A 50 -11.17 -10.13 4.88
CA GLY A 50 -11.10 -11.35 4.09
C GLY A 50 -11.26 -11.09 2.59
N CYS A 51 -10.18 -11.18 1.84
CA CYS A 51 -10.20 -11.07 0.40
C CYS A 51 -9.19 -12.01 -0.24
N LEU A 52 -9.41 -12.34 -1.51
CA LEU A 52 -8.47 -13.14 -2.29
C LEU A 52 -7.65 -12.19 -3.17
N ALA A 53 -6.33 -12.17 -2.99
CA ALA A 53 -5.43 -11.35 -3.76
C ALA A 53 -4.00 -11.91 -3.70
N PRO A 54 -3.09 -11.43 -4.58
CA PRO A 54 -1.67 -11.72 -4.43
C PRO A 54 -1.16 -11.26 -3.06
N ILE A 55 -0.21 -12.01 -2.50
CA ILE A 55 0.27 -11.80 -1.11
C ILE A 55 0.82 -10.38 -0.90
N GLU A 56 1.37 -9.77 -1.92
CA GLU A 56 1.97 -8.44 -1.84
C GLU A 56 0.97 -7.37 -1.38
N PHE A 57 -0.31 -7.53 -1.68
CA PHE A 57 -1.35 -6.59 -1.28
C PHE A 57 -1.68 -6.63 0.22
N GLU A 58 -1.25 -7.68 0.94
CA GLU A 58 -1.42 -7.73 2.40
C GLU A 58 -0.63 -6.63 3.11
N PHE A 59 0.49 -6.20 2.54
CA PHE A 59 1.42 -5.28 3.20
C PHE A 59 1.19 -3.80 2.85
N THR A 60 0.41 -3.52 1.81
CA THR A 60 0.29 -2.16 1.26
C THR A 60 -0.36 -1.19 2.25
N ARG A 61 -1.43 -1.59 2.91
CA ARG A 61 -2.12 -0.75 3.90
C ARG A 61 -1.23 -0.44 5.10
N PHE A 62 -0.50 -1.45 5.59
CA PHE A 62 0.43 -1.27 6.70
C PHE A 62 1.52 -0.26 6.34
N ILE A 63 2.15 -0.44 5.18
CA ILE A 63 3.23 0.44 4.72
C ILE A 63 2.73 1.88 4.56
N ARG A 64 1.62 2.07 3.89
CA ARG A 64 1.02 3.37 3.68
C ARG A 64 0.71 4.08 5.00
N ASN A 65 0.02 3.40 5.89
CA ASN A 65 -0.35 3.97 7.19
C ASN A 65 0.88 4.26 8.05
N ASP A 66 1.87 3.38 8.07
CA ASP A 66 3.09 3.60 8.83
C ASP A 66 3.81 4.89 8.41
N ILE A 67 3.99 5.08 7.12
CA ILE A 67 4.67 6.27 6.59
C ILE A 67 3.85 7.54 6.88
N LEU A 68 2.54 7.50 6.65
CA LEU A 68 1.67 8.66 6.84
C LEU A 68 1.50 9.05 8.31
N GLN A 69 1.59 8.09 9.22
CA GLN A 69 1.47 8.35 10.67
C GLN A 69 2.78 8.79 11.32
N HIS A 70 3.89 8.75 10.59
CA HIS A 70 5.20 9.14 11.10
C HIS A 70 5.84 10.24 10.24
N PRO A 71 5.22 11.43 10.16
CA PRO A 71 5.71 12.51 9.28
C PRO A 71 7.08 13.07 9.67
N GLY A 72 7.58 12.75 10.88
CA GLY A 72 8.93 13.13 11.32
C GLY A 72 10.06 12.30 10.72
N PHE A 73 9.76 11.20 10.05
CA PHE A 73 10.75 10.37 9.36
C PHE A 73 10.79 10.67 7.87
N ASP A 74 11.97 10.48 7.26
CA ASP A 74 12.08 10.53 5.80
C ASP A 74 11.24 9.37 5.20
N PRO A 75 10.23 9.67 4.38
CA PRO A 75 9.35 8.64 3.83
C PRO A 75 10.08 7.65 2.92
N ARG A 76 11.14 8.06 2.23
CA ARG A 76 11.94 7.17 1.37
C ARG A 76 12.71 6.15 2.20
N GLU A 77 13.37 6.60 3.25
CA GLU A 77 14.10 5.73 4.17
C GLU A 77 13.13 4.77 4.87
N ARG A 78 11.98 5.28 5.30
CA ARG A 78 10.95 4.48 5.96
C ARG A 78 10.41 3.39 5.03
N LEU A 79 10.13 3.74 3.77
CA LEU A 79 9.70 2.77 2.76
C LEU A 79 10.73 1.66 2.57
N GLN A 80 12.01 2.00 2.43
CA GLN A 80 13.07 1.01 2.26
C GLN A 80 13.18 0.07 3.46
N LEU A 81 13.04 0.60 4.67
CA LEU A 81 13.03 -0.20 5.90
C LEU A 81 11.88 -1.22 5.90
N LEU A 82 10.68 -0.77 5.58
CA LEU A 82 9.49 -1.62 5.55
C LEU A 82 9.57 -2.69 4.45
N LEU A 83 10.05 -2.33 3.27
CA LEU A 83 10.26 -3.28 2.19
C LEU A 83 11.26 -4.37 2.57
N ARG A 84 12.34 -4.01 3.25
CA ARG A 84 13.30 -5.00 3.77
C ARG A 84 12.68 -5.91 4.82
N TYR A 85 11.87 -5.35 5.70
CA TYR A 85 11.18 -6.14 6.72
C TYR A 85 10.23 -7.18 6.09
N PHE A 86 9.41 -6.75 5.12
CA PHE A 86 8.44 -7.61 4.46
C PHE A 86 9.06 -8.54 3.39
N SER A 87 10.34 -8.36 3.06
CA SER A 87 11.04 -9.22 2.09
C SER A 87 11.08 -10.71 2.48
N ARG A 88 10.76 -11.02 3.72
CA ARG A 88 10.62 -12.41 4.20
C ARG A 88 9.46 -13.16 3.53
N TRP A 89 8.44 -12.43 3.08
CA TRP A 89 7.19 -13.02 2.58
C TRP A 89 6.93 -12.76 1.11
N ALA A 90 7.53 -11.71 0.56
CA ALA A 90 7.35 -11.36 -0.84
C ALA A 90 8.54 -10.54 -1.36
N GLU A 91 8.71 -10.53 -2.68
CA GLU A 91 9.78 -9.76 -3.31
C GLU A 91 9.53 -8.25 -3.15
N PRO A 92 10.52 -7.46 -2.65
CA PRO A 92 10.34 -6.04 -2.41
C PRO A 92 9.84 -5.24 -3.62
N LYS A 93 10.34 -5.52 -4.81
CA LYS A 93 9.88 -4.84 -6.03
C LYS A 93 8.41 -5.11 -6.33
N ARG A 94 7.94 -6.31 -6.05
CA ARG A 94 6.52 -6.66 -6.23
C ARG A 94 5.65 -6.02 -5.15
N ILE A 95 6.11 -5.96 -3.90
CA ILE A 95 5.42 -5.21 -2.83
C ILE A 95 5.30 -3.74 -3.22
N GLN A 96 6.37 -3.16 -3.77
CA GLN A 96 6.38 -1.77 -4.20
C GLN A 96 5.42 -1.52 -5.37
N ALA A 97 5.32 -2.45 -6.32
CA ALA A 97 4.33 -2.39 -7.39
C ALA A 97 2.89 -2.45 -6.84
N ALA A 98 2.62 -3.34 -5.90
CA ALA A 98 1.31 -3.41 -5.23
C ALA A 98 1.00 -2.12 -4.47
N LEU A 99 1.99 -1.53 -3.81
CA LEU A 99 1.85 -0.25 -3.13
C LEU A 99 1.49 0.89 -4.09
N GLN A 100 2.09 0.93 -5.28
CA GLN A 100 1.73 1.91 -6.31
C GLN A 100 0.26 1.79 -6.71
N ILE A 101 -0.22 0.56 -6.90
CA ILE A 101 -1.63 0.30 -7.24
C ILE A 101 -2.54 0.76 -6.09
N ASP A 102 -2.24 0.38 -4.86
CA ASP A 102 -3.01 0.77 -3.67
C ASP A 102 -3.08 2.30 -3.52
N LEU A 103 -1.95 2.97 -3.66
CA LEU A 103 -1.88 4.44 -3.54
C LEU A 103 -2.65 5.16 -4.65
N SER A 104 -2.62 4.64 -5.87
CA SER A 104 -3.41 5.20 -6.97
C SER A 104 -4.91 5.11 -6.68
N LEU A 105 -5.38 3.97 -6.18
CA LEU A 105 -6.78 3.77 -5.84
C LEU A 105 -7.20 4.61 -4.62
N THR A 106 -6.36 4.69 -3.60
CA THR A 106 -6.66 5.49 -2.41
C THR A 106 -6.66 6.99 -2.72
N ALA A 107 -5.81 7.45 -3.64
CA ALA A 107 -5.84 8.84 -4.11
C ALA A 107 -7.16 9.17 -4.84
N VAL A 108 -7.67 8.24 -5.65
CA VAL A 108 -8.99 8.38 -6.29
C VAL A 108 -10.09 8.50 -5.23
N ASN A 109 -10.13 7.58 -4.29
CA ASN A 109 -11.13 7.60 -3.23
C ASN A 109 -11.05 8.88 -2.40
N ALA A 110 -9.86 9.33 -2.04
CA ALA A 110 -9.66 10.57 -1.30
C ALA A 110 -10.16 11.80 -2.07
N THR A 111 -10.04 11.80 -3.39
CA THR A 111 -10.51 12.90 -4.24
C THR A 111 -12.04 12.97 -4.32
N TYR A 112 -12.70 11.82 -4.42
CA TYR A 112 -14.15 11.77 -4.63
C TYR A 112 -14.98 11.65 -3.35
N GLU A 113 -14.43 11.05 -2.29
CA GLU A 113 -15.16 10.77 -1.06
C GLU A 113 -14.76 11.67 0.11
N SER A 114 -13.56 12.24 0.08
CA SER A 114 -13.06 13.07 1.18
C SER A 114 -13.48 14.53 1.02
N THR A 115 -13.87 15.13 2.12
CA THR A 115 -14.06 16.57 2.23
C THR A 115 -12.74 17.33 2.42
N GLU A 116 -11.62 16.59 2.56
CA GLU A 116 -10.30 17.16 2.81
C GLU A 116 -9.39 17.00 1.58
N PRO A 117 -9.18 18.04 0.77
CA PRO A 117 -8.30 17.98 -0.41
C PRO A 117 -6.86 17.56 -0.08
N ALA A 118 -6.37 17.90 1.11
CA ALA A 118 -5.02 17.54 1.56
C ALA A 118 -4.77 16.02 1.63
N ALA A 119 -5.82 15.22 1.84
CA ALA A 119 -5.69 13.77 1.87
C ALA A 119 -5.26 13.20 0.52
N ALA A 120 -5.86 13.66 -0.58
CA ALA A 120 -5.49 13.22 -1.92
C ALA A 120 -4.06 13.64 -2.28
N GLU A 121 -3.66 14.87 -1.94
CA GLU A 121 -2.32 15.37 -2.19
C GLU A 121 -1.26 14.54 -1.46
N THR A 122 -1.51 14.18 -0.21
CA THR A 122 -0.60 13.35 0.58
C THR A 122 -0.45 11.95 -0.02
N GLN A 123 -1.53 11.35 -0.47
CA GLN A 123 -1.51 10.04 -1.13
C GLN A 123 -0.72 10.10 -2.45
N LEU A 124 -0.92 11.14 -3.25
CA LEU A 124 -0.20 11.33 -4.50
C LEU A 124 1.30 11.58 -4.28
N ALA A 125 1.67 12.33 -3.25
CA ALA A 125 3.07 12.54 -2.89
C ALA A 125 3.76 11.22 -2.54
N LEU A 126 3.12 10.39 -1.73
CA LEU A 126 3.64 9.07 -1.39
C LEU A 126 3.72 8.15 -2.62
N LEU A 127 2.76 8.23 -3.52
CA LEU A 127 2.78 7.50 -4.79
C LEU A 127 4.02 7.84 -5.62
N GLN A 128 4.41 9.10 -5.70
CA GLN A 128 5.63 9.51 -6.43
C GLN A 128 6.89 8.91 -5.78
N ILE A 129 6.93 8.84 -4.47
CA ILE A 129 8.03 8.19 -3.73
C ILE A 129 8.07 6.69 -4.05
N ALA A 130 6.94 6.02 -4.06
CA ALA A 130 6.86 4.61 -4.40
C ALA A 130 7.30 4.33 -5.84
N LYS A 131 6.94 5.18 -6.78
CA LYS A 131 7.38 5.07 -8.19
C LYS A 131 8.88 5.26 -8.35
N ALA A 132 9.46 6.23 -7.66
CA ALA A 132 10.89 6.55 -7.77
C ALA A 132 11.78 5.40 -7.31
N GLY A 133 11.34 4.60 -6.35
CA GLY A 133 12.08 3.45 -5.84
C GLY A 133 12.09 2.22 -6.77
N THR A 134 11.36 2.25 -7.88
CA THR A 134 11.29 1.11 -8.82
C THR A 134 12.30 1.21 -9.97
N LYS A 135 13.05 2.25 -10.01
CA LYS A 135 14.08 2.45 -11.03
C LYS A 135 15.34 1.65 -10.75
#